data_522d02ffb6848e1f977222f5cc762fa8
#
_entry.id   522d02ffb6848e1f977222f5cc762fa8
#
_cell.length_a   1.000
_cell.length_b   1.000
_cell.length_c   1.000
_cell.angle_alpha   90.00
_cell.angle_beta   90.00
_cell.angle_gamma   90.00
#
_symmetry.space_group_name_H-M   'P 1'
#
loop_
_entity.id
_entity.type
_entity.pdbx_description
1 polymer ?
#
loop_
_entity_poly.entity_id
_entity_poly.type
_entity_poly.pdbx_seq_one_letter_code
_entity_poly.pdbx_strand_id
1 'polypeptide(L)'
;MAKVLFKGNEALAEAALAAGCRFYSGYPITPQTEILEYLSWRMEDVGGEFIQAESELAGINMVLGAAAAGARALTTSSGPGFSLKQEGISYLVAADLPAVIVDVMRIGTGLGDIAQGQGDYWQLTRGGGHGDYHTLVLAPASVQENADIMMEAFDLAEKYRHPVLIASDAAIGQMIEAVEIPEFKEHDIDKYDWTIKGCKKGCEQRKIQNVYYTHPDYENYLREKYQQMENEEQRYECIQVEDAEIVLVAYGISSRVCREAVQIARSKGIAMGLIRPITLWPFPVRAFKEAKKAKAYLTVEMNILGQMVDDVKLSTEGKVPVDHYGSIYEIPETEGIIAKAQEMLAKEGSVKESRGRP
;
A
#
# COMPACT_ATOMS: atom_id res chain seq x y z
N MET A 1 -4.14 -20.54 15.76
CA MET A 1 -5.54 -20.80 15.28
C MET A 1 -5.49 -21.74 14.08
N ALA A 2 -6.60 -22.40 13.71
CA ALA A 2 -6.62 -23.24 12.52
C ALA A 2 -6.59 -22.37 11.28
N LYS A 3 -5.75 -22.73 10.29
CA LYS A 3 -5.72 -22.05 9.00
C LYS A 3 -6.96 -22.43 8.18
N VAL A 4 -7.58 -21.45 7.54
CA VAL A 4 -8.75 -21.58 6.69
C VAL A 4 -8.37 -21.10 5.28
N LEU A 5 -8.94 -21.72 4.25
CA LEU A 5 -8.73 -21.27 2.88
C LEU A 5 -9.55 -20.01 2.62
N PHE A 6 -8.88 -18.94 2.22
CA PHE A 6 -9.49 -17.67 1.83
C PHE A 6 -8.95 -17.20 0.48
N LYS A 7 -9.81 -16.55 -0.30
CA LYS A 7 -9.32 -15.64 -1.34
C LYS A 7 -8.68 -14.41 -0.70
N GLY A 8 -7.70 -13.80 -1.37
CA GLY A 8 -7.04 -12.60 -0.84
C GLY A 8 -8.01 -11.47 -0.51
N ASN A 9 -9.00 -11.22 -1.36
CA ASN A 9 -10.05 -10.22 -1.12
C ASN A 9 -10.92 -10.56 0.08
N GLU A 10 -11.30 -11.83 0.25
CA GLU A 10 -12.09 -12.29 1.41
C GLU A 10 -11.28 -12.22 2.71
N ALA A 11 -9.98 -12.53 2.66
CA ALA A 11 -9.09 -12.42 3.81
C ALA A 11 -8.94 -10.95 4.28
N LEU A 12 -8.82 -9.99 3.35
CA LEU A 12 -8.86 -8.56 3.67
C LEU A 12 -10.17 -8.19 4.38
N ALA A 13 -11.31 -8.66 3.86
CA ALA A 13 -12.63 -8.37 4.41
C ALA A 13 -12.80 -8.93 5.83
N GLU A 14 -12.49 -10.22 6.05
CA GLU A 14 -12.62 -10.85 7.36
C GLU A 14 -11.64 -10.25 8.38
N ALA A 15 -10.40 -9.95 7.97
CA ALA A 15 -9.43 -9.28 8.83
C ALA A 15 -9.88 -7.85 9.21
N ALA A 16 -10.55 -7.13 8.32
CA ALA A 16 -11.13 -5.83 8.66
C ALA A 16 -12.18 -5.94 9.77
N LEU A 17 -13.06 -6.95 9.69
CA LEU A 17 -14.05 -7.22 10.74
C LEU A 17 -13.36 -7.60 12.05
N ALA A 18 -12.35 -8.47 11.99
CA ALA A 18 -11.54 -8.87 13.14
C ALA A 18 -10.79 -7.68 13.75
N ALA A 19 -10.35 -6.71 12.95
CA ALA A 19 -9.76 -5.46 13.41
C ALA A 19 -10.76 -4.49 14.05
N GLY A 20 -12.04 -4.82 14.12
CA GLY A 20 -13.06 -3.94 14.70
C GLY A 20 -13.67 -2.94 13.72
N CYS A 21 -13.52 -3.15 12.41
CA CYS A 21 -14.25 -2.37 11.41
C CYS A 21 -15.74 -2.55 11.58
N ARG A 22 -16.49 -1.44 11.65
CA ARG A 22 -17.96 -1.44 11.85
C ARG A 22 -18.68 -0.55 10.87
N PHE A 23 -17.97 0.00 9.89
CA PHE A 23 -18.57 0.76 8.81
C PHE A 23 -17.83 0.49 7.51
N TYR A 24 -18.56 0.07 6.50
CA TYR A 24 -18.06 -0.05 5.13
C TYR A 24 -18.97 0.70 4.18
N SER A 25 -18.37 1.48 3.30
CA SER A 25 -19.09 2.05 2.14
C SER A 25 -18.22 1.95 0.89
N GLY A 26 -18.79 1.39 -0.18
CA GLY A 26 -18.07 1.19 -1.43
C GLY A 26 -18.97 1.08 -2.65
N TYR A 27 -18.36 1.06 -3.81
CA TYR A 27 -18.99 0.85 -5.11
C TYR A 27 -18.34 -0.35 -5.79
N PRO A 28 -19.10 -1.28 -6.39
CA PRO A 28 -18.55 -2.49 -6.99
C PRO A 28 -17.68 -2.16 -8.20
N ILE A 29 -16.45 -2.65 -8.19
CA ILE A 29 -15.50 -2.55 -9.29
C ILE A 29 -14.54 -3.75 -9.25
N THR A 30 -14.34 -4.42 -10.38
CA THR A 30 -13.40 -5.54 -10.51
C THR A 30 -11.96 -5.01 -10.47
N PRO A 31 -11.02 -5.66 -9.73
CA PRO A 31 -11.14 -6.99 -9.12
C PRO A 31 -11.42 -7.01 -7.60
N GLN A 32 -11.89 -5.94 -7.00
CA GLN A 32 -12.14 -5.86 -5.54
C GLN A 32 -13.58 -6.29 -5.12
N THR A 33 -14.45 -6.60 -6.05
CA THR A 33 -15.90 -6.82 -5.80
C THR A 33 -16.16 -7.84 -4.70
N GLU A 34 -15.33 -8.88 -4.57
CA GLU A 34 -15.49 -9.90 -3.52
C GLU A 34 -15.32 -9.35 -2.11
N ILE A 35 -14.57 -8.26 -1.90
CA ILE A 35 -14.49 -7.59 -0.60
C ILE A 35 -15.87 -7.02 -0.24
N LEU A 36 -16.48 -6.32 -1.18
CA LEU A 36 -17.82 -5.74 -1.01
C LEU A 36 -18.88 -6.83 -0.80
N GLU A 37 -18.86 -7.88 -1.63
CA GLU A 37 -19.77 -9.02 -1.51
C GLU A 37 -19.64 -9.68 -0.14
N TYR A 38 -18.43 -9.98 0.31
CA TYR A 38 -18.16 -10.60 1.61
C TYR A 38 -18.67 -9.73 2.76
N LEU A 39 -18.40 -8.44 2.75
CA LEU A 39 -18.83 -7.51 3.78
C LEU A 39 -20.34 -7.26 3.77
N SER A 40 -21.03 -7.44 2.63
CA SER A 40 -22.47 -7.19 2.50
C SER A 40 -23.33 -8.07 3.42
N TRP A 41 -22.86 -9.27 3.75
CA TRP A 41 -23.55 -10.17 4.67
C TRP A 41 -22.84 -10.33 6.01
N ARG A 42 -21.52 -10.21 6.07
CA ARG A 42 -20.77 -10.37 7.32
C ARG A 42 -20.84 -9.16 8.26
N MET A 43 -21.01 -7.96 7.71
CA MET A 43 -21.02 -6.74 8.52
C MET A 43 -22.18 -6.73 9.55
N GLU A 44 -23.34 -7.26 9.17
CA GLU A 44 -24.49 -7.39 10.07
C GLU A 44 -24.20 -8.33 11.25
N ASP A 45 -23.48 -9.44 11.02
CA ASP A 45 -23.13 -10.42 12.05
C ASP A 45 -22.31 -9.82 13.21
N VAL A 46 -21.55 -8.76 12.92
CA VAL A 46 -20.70 -8.06 13.90
C VAL A 46 -21.31 -6.72 14.39
N GLY A 47 -22.57 -6.46 14.04
CA GLY A 47 -23.27 -5.23 14.43
C GLY A 47 -22.71 -3.96 13.76
N GLY A 48 -22.17 -4.09 12.56
CA GLY A 48 -21.68 -2.98 11.73
C GLY A 48 -22.67 -2.59 10.65
N GLU A 49 -22.33 -1.52 9.92
CA GLU A 49 -23.13 -0.94 8.85
C GLU A 49 -22.44 -1.13 7.50
N PHE A 50 -23.17 -1.65 6.52
CA PHE A 50 -22.72 -1.83 5.14
C PHE A 50 -23.56 -0.96 4.21
N ILE A 51 -22.91 -0.16 3.37
CA ILE A 51 -23.59 0.68 2.39
C ILE A 51 -22.94 0.51 1.01
N GLN A 52 -23.72 0.02 0.05
CA GLN A 52 -23.34 0.15 -1.36
C GLN A 52 -23.72 1.54 -1.83
N ALA A 53 -22.71 2.37 -2.09
CA ALA A 53 -22.88 3.73 -2.58
C ALA A 53 -23.18 3.74 -4.09
N GLU A 54 -23.73 4.84 -4.59
CA GLU A 54 -23.97 5.06 -6.02
C GLU A 54 -22.69 5.40 -6.83
N SER A 55 -21.60 5.72 -6.13
CA SER A 55 -20.29 6.00 -6.72
C SER A 55 -19.18 5.91 -5.69
N GLU A 56 -17.94 5.81 -6.16
CA GLU A 56 -16.75 5.85 -5.30
C GLU A 56 -16.62 7.18 -4.55
N LEU A 57 -17.03 8.28 -5.18
CA LEU A 57 -17.05 9.61 -4.57
C LEU A 57 -18.01 9.65 -3.36
N ALA A 58 -19.20 9.10 -3.50
CA ALA A 58 -20.15 8.99 -2.39
C ALA A 58 -19.60 8.08 -1.28
N GLY A 59 -19.03 6.92 -1.67
CA GLY A 59 -18.45 5.95 -0.73
C GLY A 59 -17.39 6.54 0.19
N ILE A 60 -16.42 7.28 -0.36
CA ILE A 60 -15.35 7.90 0.46
C ILE A 60 -15.89 9.01 1.38
N ASN A 61 -16.90 9.77 0.95
CA ASN A 61 -17.52 10.79 1.79
C ASN A 61 -18.35 10.20 2.94
N MET A 62 -19.00 9.05 2.72
CA MET A 62 -19.66 8.29 3.79
C MET A 62 -18.64 7.78 4.82
N VAL A 63 -17.49 7.26 4.36
CA VAL A 63 -16.37 6.84 5.23
C VAL A 63 -15.84 8.01 6.05
N LEU A 64 -15.69 9.20 5.46
CA LEU A 64 -15.31 10.41 6.18
C LEU A 64 -16.28 10.72 7.31
N GLY A 65 -17.58 10.64 7.07
CA GLY A 65 -18.61 10.85 8.08
C GLY A 65 -18.56 9.82 9.21
N ALA A 66 -18.39 8.54 8.87
CA ALA A 66 -18.27 7.44 9.83
C ALA A 66 -16.99 7.55 10.69
N ALA A 67 -15.85 7.88 10.06
CA ALA A 67 -14.60 8.12 10.76
C ALA A 67 -14.72 9.31 11.73
N ALA A 68 -15.39 10.39 11.31
CA ALA A 68 -15.67 11.53 12.18
C ALA A 68 -16.52 11.16 13.40
N ALA A 69 -17.41 10.19 13.27
CA ALA A 69 -18.20 9.65 14.38
C ALA A 69 -17.41 8.66 15.25
N GLY A 70 -16.19 8.28 14.87
CA GLY A 70 -15.30 7.39 15.65
C GLY A 70 -15.34 5.92 15.24
N ALA A 71 -16.06 5.57 14.17
CA ALA A 71 -16.06 4.20 13.68
C ALA A 71 -14.73 3.88 12.97
N ARG A 72 -14.21 2.66 13.12
CA ARG A 72 -13.23 2.10 12.18
C ARG A 72 -13.94 1.89 10.85
N ALA A 73 -13.63 2.76 9.90
CA ALA A 73 -14.31 2.85 8.61
C ALA A 73 -13.40 2.40 7.47
N LEU A 74 -13.97 1.61 6.56
CA LEU A 74 -13.29 1.01 5.40
C LEU A 74 -14.00 1.39 4.10
N THR A 75 -13.22 1.65 3.07
CA THR A 75 -13.69 1.61 1.68
C THR A 75 -12.67 0.90 0.81
N THR A 76 -13.12 0.30 -0.27
CA THR A 76 -12.26 -0.40 -1.23
C THR A 76 -12.55 0.08 -2.64
N SER A 77 -11.56 -0.05 -3.53
CA SER A 77 -11.71 0.30 -4.94
C SER A 77 -10.62 -0.36 -5.80
N SER A 78 -10.55 0.04 -7.05
CA SER A 78 -9.55 -0.36 -8.02
C SER A 78 -9.36 0.75 -9.06
N GLY A 79 -8.11 1.06 -9.41
CA GLY A 79 -7.76 1.92 -10.54
C GLY A 79 -8.60 3.20 -10.69
N PRO A 80 -9.50 3.28 -11.69
CA PRO A 80 -10.26 4.50 -11.92
C PRO A 80 -11.22 4.86 -10.78
N GLY A 81 -11.72 3.87 -10.04
CA GLY A 81 -12.55 4.13 -8.86
C GLY A 81 -11.72 4.69 -7.70
N PHE A 82 -10.46 4.26 -7.55
CA PHE A 82 -9.54 4.87 -6.60
C PHE A 82 -9.25 6.34 -6.98
N SER A 83 -9.10 6.65 -8.26
CA SER A 83 -8.95 8.03 -8.74
C SER A 83 -10.11 8.94 -8.30
N LEU A 84 -11.36 8.45 -8.34
CA LEU A 84 -12.53 9.19 -7.87
C LEU A 84 -12.54 9.43 -6.34
N LYS A 85 -11.79 8.66 -5.56
CA LYS A 85 -11.71 8.84 -4.10
C LYS A 85 -10.66 9.87 -3.66
N GLN A 86 -9.77 10.31 -4.54
CA GLN A 86 -8.61 11.14 -4.20
C GLN A 86 -8.98 12.46 -3.49
N GLU A 87 -10.05 13.12 -3.92
CA GLU A 87 -10.53 14.33 -3.24
C GLU A 87 -10.96 14.02 -1.80
N GLY A 88 -11.77 12.96 -1.59
CA GLY A 88 -12.22 12.54 -0.27
C GLY A 88 -11.08 12.10 0.64
N ILE A 89 -10.03 11.46 0.09
CA ILE A 89 -8.81 11.12 0.82
C ILE A 89 -8.13 12.41 1.31
N SER A 90 -8.03 13.44 0.47
CA SER A 90 -7.46 14.72 0.89
C SER A 90 -8.25 15.39 2.02
N TYR A 91 -9.58 15.23 2.04
CA TYR A 91 -10.42 15.72 3.13
C TYR A 91 -10.23 14.95 4.44
N LEU A 92 -10.04 13.62 4.37
CA LEU A 92 -9.68 12.81 5.55
C LEU A 92 -8.37 13.30 6.16
N VAL A 93 -7.35 13.53 5.32
CA VAL A 93 -6.07 14.10 5.75
C VAL A 93 -6.25 15.47 6.38
N ALA A 94 -6.96 16.37 5.70
CA ALA A 94 -7.17 17.75 6.16
C ALA A 94 -7.92 17.83 7.48
N ALA A 95 -8.73 16.84 7.80
CA ALA A 95 -9.54 16.78 9.02
C ALA A 95 -8.93 15.90 10.13
N ASP A 96 -7.73 15.34 9.91
CA ASP A 96 -7.09 14.37 10.82
C ASP A 96 -8.02 13.19 11.18
N LEU A 97 -8.64 12.59 10.17
CA LEU A 97 -9.56 11.48 10.35
C LEU A 97 -8.93 10.15 9.94
N PRO A 98 -8.96 9.15 10.83
CA PRO A 98 -8.46 7.82 10.52
C PRO A 98 -9.45 7.07 9.63
N ALA A 99 -8.96 6.45 8.56
CA ALA A 99 -9.72 5.51 7.73
C ALA A 99 -8.76 4.54 7.06
N VAL A 100 -9.27 3.38 6.66
CA VAL A 100 -8.52 2.43 5.82
C VAL A 100 -9.14 2.41 4.43
N ILE A 101 -8.31 2.52 3.41
CA ILE A 101 -8.72 2.47 2.01
C ILE A 101 -7.91 1.39 1.30
N VAL A 102 -8.56 0.45 0.65
CA VAL A 102 -7.89 -0.60 -0.12
C VAL A 102 -7.99 -0.28 -1.60
N ASP A 103 -6.87 -0.31 -2.28
CA ASP A 103 -6.82 -0.38 -3.74
C ASP A 103 -6.35 -1.78 -4.16
N VAL A 104 -7.21 -2.50 -4.87
CA VAL A 104 -6.84 -3.75 -5.53
C VAL A 104 -6.47 -3.38 -6.96
N MET A 105 -5.19 -3.12 -7.19
CA MET A 105 -4.67 -2.55 -8.42
C MET A 105 -4.95 -3.43 -9.64
N ARG A 106 -5.26 -2.78 -10.75
CA ARG A 106 -5.46 -3.39 -12.06
C ARG A 106 -4.73 -2.61 -13.16
N ILE A 107 -4.81 -3.09 -14.38
CA ILE A 107 -4.25 -2.39 -15.55
C ILE A 107 -5.03 -1.12 -15.86
N GLY A 108 -4.34 -0.04 -16.10
CA GLY A 108 -4.86 1.25 -16.57
C GLY A 108 -3.85 1.89 -17.51
N THR A 109 -4.28 2.82 -18.30
CA THR A 109 -4.84 4.15 -18.02
C THR A 109 -6.36 4.25 -18.25
N GLY A 110 -6.97 5.30 -17.71
CA GLY A 110 -8.41 5.57 -17.85
C GLY A 110 -9.24 4.46 -17.21
N LEU A 111 -10.21 3.91 -17.92
CA LEU A 111 -10.99 2.77 -17.44
C LEU A 111 -10.11 1.53 -17.23
N GLY A 112 -9.08 1.38 -18.05
CA GLY A 112 -8.18 0.22 -18.01
C GLY A 112 -8.84 -1.09 -18.41
N ASP A 113 -8.26 -2.17 -17.90
CA ASP A 113 -8.77 -3.54 -18.04
C ASP A 113 -8.87 -4.18 -16.64
N ILE A 114 -9.64 -5.24 -16.50
CA ILE A 114 -9.76 -6.02 -15.25
C ILE A 114 -8.56 -6.92 -14.96
N ALA A 115 -7.62 -7.01 -15.90
CA ALA A 115 -6.42 -7.82 -15.77
C ALA A 115 -5.46 -7.27 -14.70
N GLN A 116 -4.51 -8.09 -14.30
CA GLN A 116 -3.54 -7.80 -13.26
C GLN A 116 -2.63 -6.63 -13.66
N GLY A 117 -2.31 -5.76 -12.70
CA GLY A 117 -1.42 -4.62 -12.92
C GLY A 117 -1.00 -3.97 -11.61
N GLN A 118 0.07 -3.19 -11.66
CA GLN A 118 0.57 -2.36 -10.56
C GLN A 118 0.79 -0.92 -11.07
N GLY A 119 -0.21 -0.39 -11.78
CA GLY A 119 -0.16 0.93 -12.41
C GLY A 119 -0.54 2.08 -11.48
N ASP A 120 -1.02 1.81 -10.27
CA ASP A 120 -1.56 2.79 -9.35
C ASP A 120 -0.52 3.30 -8.32
N TYR A 121 0.74 2.84 -8.41
CA TYR A 121 1.79 3.20 -7.47
C TYR A 121 1.92 4.73 -7.27
N TRP A 122 1.94 5.50 -8.35
CA TRP A 122 2.07 6.95 -8.24
C TRP A 122 0.85 7.60 -7.59
N GLN A 123 -0.37 7.20 -7.97
CA GLN A 123 -1.55 7.80 -7.34
C GLN A 123 -1.72 7.41 -5.87
N LEU A 124 -1.18 6.25 -5.45
CA LEU A 124 -1.15 5.83 -4.06
C LEU A 124 -0.08 6.59 -3.25
N THR A 125 1.12 6.75 -3.81
CA THR A 125 2.28 7.30 -3.09
C THR A 125 2.46 8.81 -3.25
N ARG A 126 1.98 9.40 -4.36
CA ARG A 126 2.05 10.85 -4.65
C ARG A 126 0.75 11.57 -4.36
N GLY A 127 -0.35 10.82 -4.20
CA GLY A 127 -1.69 11.38 -4.05
C GLY A 127 -2.24 11.96 -5.36
N GLY A 128 -3.50 12.33 -5.35
CA GLY A 128 -4.20 12.94 -6.48
C GLY A 128 -5.21 13.99 -6.03
N GLY A 129 -5.43 14.11 -4.71
CA GLY A 129 -6.23 15.17 -4.12
C GLY A 129 -5.44 16.47 -3.95
N HIS A 130 -6.15 17.52 -3.57
CA HIS A 130 -5.54 18.82 -3.34
C HIS A 130 -4.83 18.89 -1.99
N GLY A 131 -3.63 19.45 -1.98
CA GLY A 131 -2.90 19.81 -0.77
C GLY A 131 -1.51 19.21 -0.68
N ASP A 132 -0.81 19.60 0.38
CA ASP A 132 0.52 19.13 0.73
C ASP A 132 0.40 17.98 1.72
N TYR A 133 0.33 16.75 1.17
CA TYR A 133 0.16 15.56 1.99
C TYR A 133 0.71 14.29 1.33
N HIS A 134 0.99 13.31 2.16
CA HIS A 134 1.15 11.91 1.80
C HIS A 134 0.17 11.04 2.58
N THR A 135 -0.05 9.83 2.13
CA THR A 135 -0.76 8.79 2.88
C THR A 135 0.20 7.67 3.24
N LEU A 136 -0.02 6.99 4.36
CA LEU A 136 0.72 5.78 4.67
C LEU A 136 0.24 4.65 3.75
N VAL A 137 1.15 4.04 2.98
CA VAL A 137 0.81 3.04 1.97
C VAL A 137 1.52 1.72 2.27
N LEU A 138 0.76 0.65 2.45
CA LEU A 138 1.24 -0.70 2.75
C LEU A 138 0.94 -1.66 1.60
N ALA A 139 1.90 -2.50 1.22
CA ALA A 139 1.79 -3.44 0.12
C ALA A 139 1.99 -4.90 0.57
N PRO A 140 0.92 -5.69 0.72
CA PRO A 140 0.99 -7.11 0.99
C PRO A 140 1.56 -7.89 -0.21
N ALA A 141 2.18 -9.05 0.05
CA ALA A 141 2.68 -9.96 -0.98
C ALA A 141 2.12 -11.39 -0.84
N SER A 142 1.17 -11.62 0.07
CA SER A 142 0.48 -12.89 0.24
C SER A 142 -0.91 -12.68 0.82
N VAL A 143 -1.73 -13.72 0.77
CA VAL A 143 -3.06 -13.67 1.38
C VAL A 143 -2.98 -13.53 2.91
N GLN A 144 -1.97 -14.15 3.55
CA GLN A 144 -1.75 -13.95 4.98
C GLN A 144 -1.39 -12.49 5.28
N GLU A 145 -0.51 -11.88 4.49
CA GLU A 145 -0.14 -10.47 4.70
C GLU A 145 -1.31 -9.51 4.43
N ASN A 146 -2.23 -9.83 3.53
CA ASN A 146 -3.48 -9.08 3.40
C ASN A 146 -4.22 -9.01 4.75
N ALA A 147 -4.31 -10.13 5.46
CA ALA A 147 -4.97 -10.17 6.77
C ALA A 147 -4.16 -9.42 7.84
N ASP A 148 -2.87 -9.67 7.92
CA ASP A 148 -2.00 -9.09 8.96
C ASP A 148 -1.90 -7.56 8.81
N ILE A 149 -1.69 -7.08 7.59
CA ILE A 149 -1.61 -5.64 7.27
C ILE A 149 -2.95 -4.95 7.52
N MET A 150 -4.09 -5.58 7.19
CA MET A 150 -5.40 -5.00 7.46
C MET A 150 -5.63 -4.78 8.97
N MET A 151 -5.20 -5.73 9.80
CA MET A 151 -5.28 -5.60 11.26
C MET A 151 -4.49 -4.40 11.79
N GLU A 152 -3.30 -4.18 11.22
CA GLU A 152 -2.42 -3.10 11.61
C GLU A 152 -2.85 -1.74 11.03
N ALA A 153 -3.44 -1.74 9.85
CA ALA A 153 -3.81 -0.52 9.13
C ALA A 153 -4.77 0.36 9.94
N PHE A 154 -5.73 -0.22 10.66
CA PHE A 154 -6.62 0.55 11.53
C PHE A 154 -5.89 1.14 12.74
N ASP A 155 -4.99 0.38 13.35
CA ASP A 155 -4.20 0.85 14.49
C ASP A 155 -3.26 2.00 14.05
N LEU A 156 -2.65 1.90 12.87
CA LEU A 156 -1.83 2.96 12.28
C LEU A 156 -2.65 4.21 11.91
N ALA A 157 -3.84 4.00 11.32
CA ALA A 157 -4.74 5.10 10.99
C ALA A 157 -5.11 5.91 12.24
N GLU A 158 -5.43 5.23 13.34
CA GLU A 158 -5.75 5.86 14.63
C GLU A 158 -4.52 6.52 15.27
N LYS A 159 -3.35 5.84 15.25
CA LYS A 159 -2.09 6.35 15.80
C LYS A 159 -1.72 7.71 15.20
N TYR A 160 -1.85 7.84 13.90
CA TYR A 160 -1.49 9.06 13.19
C TYR A 160 -2.68 9.97 12.90
N ARG A 161 -3.91 9.55 13.24
CA ARG A 161 -5.13 10.23 12.83
C ARG A 161 -5.07 10.60 11.34
N HIS A 162 -4.93 9.55 10.52
CA HIS A 162 -4.57 9.69 9.13
C HIS A 162 -5.11 8.53 8.30
N PRO A 163 -5.51 8.72 7.04
CA PRO A 163 -5.87 7.59 6.18
C PRO A 163 -4.65 6.70 5.90
N VAL A 164 -4.88 5.38 5.96
CA VAL A 164 -3.92 4.35 5.59
C VAL A 164 -4.42 3.64 4.34
N LEU A 165 -3.56 3.51 3.36
CA LEU A 165 -3.85 2.83 2.11
C LEU A 165 -3.24 1.42 2.10
N ILE A 166 -3.98 0.43 1.62
CA ILE A 166 -3.47 -0.90 1.34
C ILE A 166 -3.42 -1.07 -0.18
N ALA A 167 -2.21 -1.21 -0.70
CA ALA A 167 -1.90 -1.41 -2.11
C ALA A 167 -1.83 -2.92 -2.40
N SER A 168 -2.98 -3.58 -2.49
CA SER A 168 -3.06 -4.97 -2.97
C SER A 168 -3.05 -5.01 -4.49
N ASP A 169 -2.80 -6.17 -5.07
CA ASP A 169 -2.91 -6.35 -6.52
C ASP A 169 -3.91 -7.48 -6.86
N ALA A 170 -4.41 -7.47 -8.09
CA ALA A 170 -5.43 -8.41 -8.54
C ALA A 170 -4.99 -9.87 -8.40
N ALA A 171 -3.70 -10.17 -8.55
CA ALA A 171 -3.19 -11.53 -8.41
C ALA A 171 -3.34 -12.03 -6.97
N ILE A 172 -2.89 -11.24 -6.00
CA ILE A 172 -3.01 -11.58 -4.58
C ILE A 172 -4.47 -11.56 -4.15
N GLY A 173 -5.27 -10.61 -4.63
CA GLY A 173 -6.70 -10.51 -4.32
C GLY A 173 -7.50 -11.73 -4.73
N GLN A 174 -7.17 -12.37 -5.86
CA GLN A 174 -7.84 -13.54 -6.39
C GLN A 174 -7.21 -14.89 -5.97
N MET A 175 -5.99 -14.86 -5.43
CA MET A 175 -5.26 -16.05 -4.99
C MET A 175 -5.93 -16.67 -3.76
N ILE A 176 -5.92 -18.01 -3.70
CA ILE A 176 -6.44 -18.75 -2.54
C ILE A 176 -5.26 -19.36 -1.79
N GLU A 177 -5.14 -19.01 -0.51
CA GLU A 177 -4.13 -19.58 0.39
C GLU A 177 -4.75 -19.95 1.75
N ALA A 178 -4.05 -20.78 2.51
CA ALA A 178 -4.42 -21.12 3.87
C ALA A 178 -3.98 -19.99 4.83
N VAL A 179 -4.93 -19.29 5.40
CA VAL A 179 -4.76 -18.08 6.22
C VAL A 179 -5.20 -18.32 7.65
N GLU A 180 -4.48 -17.78 8.58
CA GLU A 180 -4.85 -17.64 9.98
C GLU A 180 -5.37 -16.21 10.19
N ILE A 181 -6.68 -16.07 10.40
CA ILE A 181 -7.27 -14.75 10.72
C ILE A 181 -6.97 -14.42 12.18
N PRO A 182 -6.40 -13.24 12.46
CA PRO A 182 -6.10 -12.81 13.81
C PRO A 182 -7.36 -12.74 14.71
N GLU A 183 -7.15 -12.76 16.03
CA GLU A 183 -8.24 -12.63 16.99
C GLU A 183 -8.96 -11.28 16.85
N PHE A 184 -10.28 -11.34 17.05
CA PHE A 184 -11.14 -10.17 17.01
C PHE A 184 -10.73 -9.14 18.08
N LYS A 185 -10.64 -7.87 17.64
CA LYS A 185 -10.38 -6.72 18.51
C LYS A 185 -11.67 -5.92 18.70
N GLU A 186 -12.08 -5.72 19.95
CA GLU A 186 -13.11 -4.74 20.23
C GLU A 186 -12.61 -3.32 19.97
N HIS A 187 -13.46 -2.50 19.37
CA HIS A 187 -13.19 -1.10 19.12
C HIS A 187 -14.10 -0.24 19.99
N ASP A 188 -13.50 0.47 20.93
CA ASP A 188 -14.20 1.41 21.80
C ASP A 188 -14.13 2.83 21.23
N ILE A 189 -15.22 3.29 20.61
CA ILE A 189 -15.33 4.65 20.08
C ILE A 189 -15.33 5.73 21.16
N ASP A 190 -15.61 5.37 22.41
CA ASP A 190 -15.71 6.31 23.52
C ASP A 190 -14.35 6.73 24.06
N LYS A 191 -13.29 6.02 23.70
CA LYS A 191 -11.91 6.37 24.08
C LYS A 191 -11.39 7.66 23.42
N TYR A 192 -12.02 8.10 22.32
CA TYR A 192 -11.56 9.28 21.58
C TYR A 192 -12.25 10.56 22.00
N ASP A 193 -11.45 11.60 22.23
CA ASP A 193 -11.92 12.94 22.60
C ASP A 193 -12.31 13.82 21.40
N TRP A 194 -11.87 13.45 20.19
CA TRP A 194 -12.09 14.20 18.94
C TRP A 194 -13.37 13.79 18.17
N THR A 195 -13.99 12.66 18.48
CA THR A 195 -15.13 12.14 17.73
C THR A 195 -16.41 12.95 17.94
N ILE A 196 -17.26 13.01 16.90
CA ILE A 196 -18.60 13.59 16.96
C ILE A 196 -19.56 12.59 17.59
N LYS A 197 -19.98 12.83 18.84
CA LYS A 197 -20.86 11.90 19.59
C LYS A 197 -22.31 12.41 19.72
N GLY A 198 -22.69 13.41 18.94
CA GLY A 198 -23.93 14.16 19.16
C GLY A 198 -23.84 15.06 20.42
N CYS A 199 -24.76 15.97 20.54
CA CYS A 199 -24.78 16.89 21.68
C CYS A 199 -26.14 16.87 22.36
N LYS A 200 -26.21 16.33 23.59
CA LYS A 200 -27.35 16.52 24.50
C LYS A 200 -27.29 17.95 25.06
N LYS A 201 -28.45 18.51 25.39
CA LYS A 201 -28.56 19.86 25.96
C LYS A 201 -27.56 20.04 27.12
N GLY A 202 -26.63 21.02 26.97
CA GLY A 202 -25.63 21.36 27.99
C GLY A 202 -24.26 20.70 27.81
N CYS A 203 -24.01 19.85 26.80
CA CYS A 203 -22.69 19.39 26.47
C CYS A 203 -21.98 20.30 25.47
N GLU A 204 -20.65 20.27 25.47
CA GLU A 204 -19.83 20.96 24.49
C GLU A 204 -20.02 20.33 23.11
N GLN A 205 -20.30 21.16 22.11
CA GLN A 205 -20.45 20.71 20.73
C GLN A 205 -19.08 20.51 20.08
N ARG A 206 -18.76 19.27 19.72
CA ARG A 206 -17.56 18.95 18.94
C ARG A 206 -17.79 19.21 17.47
N LYS A 207 -16.75 19.66 16.77
CA LYS A 207 -16.78 19.95 15.34
C LYS A 207 -15.55 19.31 14.70
N ILE A 208 -15.76 18.67 13.56
CA ILE A 208 -14.66 18.27 12.68
C ILE A 208 -14.44 19.45 11.71
N GLN A 209 -13.20 19.91 11.65
CA GLN A 209 -12.78 21.02 10.81
C GLN A 209 -11.41 20.70 10.22
N ASN A 210 -11.05 21.37 9.15
CA ASN A 210 -9.72 21.29 8.60
C ASN A 210 -8.70 21.80 9.65
N VAL A 211 -7.71 20.97 9.95
CA VAL A 211 -6.67 21.23 10.97
C VAL A 211 -5.87 22.50 10.66
N TYR A 212 -5.74 22.84 9.38
CA TYR A 212 -5.15 24.10 8.95
C TYR A 212 -5.76 25.34 9.62
N TYR A 213 -7.07 25.32 9.90
CA TYR A 213 -7.76 26.44 10.56
C TYR A 213 -7.75 26.35 12.09
N THR A 214 -7.50 25.19 12.64
CA THR A 214 -7.70 24.93 14.09
C THR A 214 -6.41 24.75 14.86
N HIS A 215 -5.33 24.30 14.20
CA HIS A 215 -4.06 24.08 14.86
C HIS A 215 -3.26 25.38 14.90
N PRO A 216 -2.82 25.85 16.10
CA PRO A 216 -2.14 27.13 16.25
C PRO A 216 -0.78 27.21 15.55
N ASP A 217 -0.13 26.07 15.34
CA ASP A 217 1.16 25.92 14.67
C ASP A 217 1.11 24.78 13.66
N TYR A 218 0.33 24.99 12.60
CA TYR A 218 0.06 23.96 11.59
C TYR A 218 1.33 23.52 10.84
N GLU A 219 2.26 24.42 10.54
CA GLU A 219 3.48 24.08 9.80
C GLU A 219 4.34 23.07 10.57
N ASN A 220 4.61 23.32 11.84
CA ASN A 220 5.39 22.41 12.67
C ASN A 220 4.64 21.11 12.91
N TYR A 221 3.33 21.16 13.18
CA TYR A 221 2.49 20.00 13.31
C TYR A 221 2.61 19.07 12.10
N LEU A 222 2.47 19.60 10.88
CA LEU A 222 2.55 18.83 9.65
C LEU A 222 3.94 18.21 9.46
N ARG A 223 5.01 18.99 9.67
CA ARG A 223 6.40 18.50 9.57
C ARG A 223 6.68 17.37 10.55
N GLU A 224 6.33 17.56 11.82
CA GLU A 224 6.55 16.56 12.86
C GLU A 224 5.78 15.26 12.59
N LYS A 225 4.52 15.37 12.16
CA LYS A 225 3.67 14.23 11.81
C LYS A 225 4.29 13.38 10.71
N TYR A 226 4.70 13.99 9.59
CA TYR A 226 5.31 13.25 8.49
C TYR A 226 6.71 12.75 8.82
N GLN A 227 7.52 13.52 9.54
CA GLN A 227 8.83 13.07 10.00
C GLN A 227 8.71 11.86 10.94
N GLN A 228 7.70 11.84 11.80
CA GLN A 228 7.42 10.67 12.64
C GLN A 228 7.06 9.45 11.80
N MET A 229 6.15 9.57 10.83
CA MET A 229 5.80 8.49 9.92
C MET A 229 7.04 7.96 9.16
N GLU A 230 7.86 8.84 8.59
CA GLU A 230 9.09 8.48 7.89
C GLU A 230 10.10 7.77 8.78
N ASN A 231 10.18 8.15 10.06
CA ASN A 231 11.11 7.52 10.99
C ASN A 231 10.62 6.17 11.51
N GLU A 232 9.33 5.99 11.70
CA GLU A 232 8.79 4.83 12.39
C GLU A 232 8.27 3.73 11.44
N GLU A 233 7.80 4.10 10.24
CA GLU A 233 7.02 3.18 9.41
C GLU A 233 7.72 2.71 8.12
N GLN A 234 9.04 2.86 8.01
CA GLN A 234 9.79 2.24 6.91
C GLN A 234 9.90 0.72 7.11
N ARG A 235 9.02 -0.03 6.47
CA ARG A 235 8.97 -1.49 6.56
C ARG A 235 9.44 -2.12 5.26
N TYR A 236 10.31 -3.11 5.37
CA TYR A 236 10.91 -3.79 4.23
C TYR A 236 11.43 -5.16 4.59
N GLU A 237 11.74 -5.93 3.58
CA GLU A 237 12.45 -7.19 3.68
C GLU A 237 13.66 -7.15 2.75
N CYS A 238 14.82 -7.56 3.24
CA CYS A 238 16.03 -7.72 2.46
C CYS A 238 16.38 -9.21 2.31
N ILE A 239 16.65 -9.66 1.08
CA ILE A 239 16.99 -11.05 0.78
C ILE A 239 18.33 -11.06 0.05
N GLN A 240 19.35 -11.59 0.70
CA GLN A 240 20.70 -11.77 0.14
C GLN A 240 21.28 -10.50 -0.51
N VAL A 241 21.11 -9.34 0.13
CA VAL A 241 21.55 -8.04 -0.43
C VAL A 241 22.99 -7.68 -0.08
N GLU A 242 23.58 -8.25 0.98
CA GLU A 242 24.84 -7.82 1.56
C GLU A 242 26.05 -7.99 0.61
N ASP A 243 26.00 -9.02 -0.21
CA ASP A 243 27.03 -9.34 -1.21
C ASP A 243 26.56 -9.18 -2.65
N ALA A 244 25.28 -8.77 -2.85
CA ALA A 244 24.67 -8.65 -4.14
C ALA A 244 25.34 -7.56 -5.01
N GLU A 245 25.61 -7.88 -6.26
CA GLU A 245 26.09 -6.94 -7.28
C GLU A 245 24.93 -6.28 -8.02
N ILE A 246 23.78 -6.97 -8.12
CA ILE A 246 22.52 -6.42 -8.62
C ILE A 246 21.41 -6.71 -7.62
N VAL A 247 20.62 -5.69 -7.33
CA VAL A 247 19.53 -5.81 -6.38
C VAL A 247 18.19 -5.54 -7.09
N LEU A 248 17.30 -6.52 -7.03
CA LEU A 248 15.92 -6.36 -7.47
C LEU A 248 15.17 -5.52 -6.43
N VAL A 249 14.23 -4.69 -6.88
CA VAL A 249 13.31 -3.96 -6.01
C VAL A 249 11.89 -4.22 -6.50
N ALA A 250 11.06 -4.84 -5.66
CA ALA A 250 9.70 -5.25 -6.06
C ALA A 250 8.76 -5.34 -4.86
N TYR A 251 7.48 -5.07 -5.07
CA TYR A 251 6.41 -5.21 -4.08
C TYR A 251 5.28 -6.11 -4.60
N GLY A 252 4.33 -6.44 -3.73
CA GLY A 252 3.17 -7.24 -4.11
C GLY A 252 3.55 -8.59 -4.73
N ILE A 253 2.77 -9.04 -5.72
CA ILE A 253 3.03 -10.32 -6.41
C ILE A 253 4.39 -10.34 -7.11
N SER A 254 4.85 -9.21 -7.67
CA SER A 254 6.15 -9.11 -8.34
C SER A 254 7.31 -9.48 -7.40
N SER A 255 7.20 -9.17 -6.10
CA SER A 255 8.23 -9.53 -5.12
C SER A 255 8.35 -11.04 -4.88
N ARG A 256 7.25 -11.79 -5.03
CA ARG A 256 7.27 -13.27 -4.92
C ARG A 256 8.05 -13.89 -6.06
N VAL A 257 7.85 -13.41 -7.28
CA VAL A 257 8.62 -13.86 -8.46
C VAL A 257 10.09 -13.46 -8.33
N CYS A 258 10.37 -12.25 -7.85
CA CYS A 258 11.74 -11.79 -7.61
C CYS A 258 12.47 -12.66 -6.57
N ARG A 259 11.77 -13.15 -5.55
CA ARG A 259 12.36 -14.09 -4.56
C ARG A 259 12.84 -15.37 -5.22
N GLU A 260 12.06 -15.93 -6.14
CA GLU A 260 12.44 -17.10 -6.94
C GLU A 260 13.59 -16.76 -7.89
N ALA A 261 13.52 -15.60 -8.57
CA ALA A 261 14.60 -15.13 -9.46
C ALA A 261 15.95 -15.04 -8.74
N VAL A 262 15.97 -14.53 -7.50
CA VAL A 262 17.19 -14.49 -6.68
C VAL A 262 17.74 -15.89 -6.41
N GLN A 263 16.90 -16.85 -6.05
CA GLN A 263 17.33 -18.23 -5.78
C GLN A 263 17.94 -18.88 -7.03
N ILE A 264 17.27 -18.76 -8.18
CA ILE A 264 17.75 -19.30 -9.46
C ILE A 264 19.04 -18.59 -9.91
N ALA A 265 19.11 -17.27 -9.83
CA ALA A 265 20.30 -16.50 -10.19
C ALA A 265 21.50 -16.90 -9.33
N ARG A 266 21.32 -17.01 -8.03
CA ARG A 266 22.35 -17.45 -7.09
C ARG A 266 22.86 -18.87 -7.38
N SER A 267 21.98 -19.80 -7.75
CA SER A 267 22.38 -21.16 -8.16
C SER A 267 23.25 -21.17 -9.42
N LYS A 268 23.16 -20.12 -10.25
CA LYS A 268 23.97 -19.89 -11.46
C LYS A 268 25.21 -19.01 -11.20
N GLY A 269 25.51 -18.69 -9.93
CA GLY A 269 26.67 -17.87 -9.55
C GLY A 269 26.50 -16.36 -9.75
N ILE A 270 25.27 -15.86 -9.98
CA ILE A 270 24.98 -14.45 -10.12
C ILE A 270 24.67 -13.88 -8.73
N ALA A 271 25.46 -12.89 -8.27
CA ALA A 271 25.30 -12.25 -6.97
C ALA A 271 24.08 -11.27 -7.02
N MET A 272 22.87 -11.81 -6.94
CA MET A 272 21.60 -11.12 -6.96
C MET A 272 20.97 -11.07 -5.56
N GLY A 273 20.35 -9.94 -5.22
CA GLY A 273 19.55 -9.78 -4.00
C GLY A 273 18.20 -9.15 -4.30
N LEU A 274 17.33 -9.05 -3.29
CA LEU A 274 16.03 -8.42 -3.38
C LEU A 274 15.82 -7.49 -2.18
N ILE A 275 15.41 -6.27 -2.43
CA ILE A 275 14.74 -5.37 -1.48
C ILE A 275 13.25 -5.39 -1.81
N ARG A 276 12.45 -5.78 -0.83
CA ARG A 276 10.99 -5.75 -0.92
C ARG A 276 10.46 -4.64 -0.03
N PRO A 277 10.00 -3.50 -0.57
CA PRO A 277 9.20 -2.54 0.19
C PRO A 277 7.91 -3.20 0.69
N ILE A 278 7.60 -3.06 1.98
CA ILE A 278 6.29 -3.36 2.59
C ILE A 278 5.52 -2.06 2.73
N THR A 279 6.19 -0.96 3.12
CA THR A 279 5.66 0.39 2.94
C THR A 279 6.11 0.95 1.59
N LEU A 280 5.15 1.44 0.80
CA LEU A 280 5.43 2.19 -0.43
C LEU A 280 5.57 3.68 -0.16
N TRP A 281 4.88 4.18 0.86
CA TRP A 281 5.15 5.44 1.52
C TRP A 281 4.93 5.29 3.03
N PRO A 282 5.91 5.72 3.86
CA PRO A 282 7.23 6.20 3.49
C PRO A 282 8.09 5.12 2.83
N PHE A 283 8.79 5.49 1.75
CA PHE A 283 9.63 4.53 1.03
C PHE A 283 10.82 4.10 1.90
N PRO A 284 11.19 2.80 1.96
CA PRO A 284 12.16 2.30 2.91
C PRO A 284 13.60 2.55 2.45
N VAL A 285 14.02 3.80 2.43
CA VAL A 285 15.39 4.22 2.04
C VAL A 285 16.48 3.57 2.90
N ARG A 286 16.12 3.11 4.10
CA ARG A 286 17.06 2.42 5.00
C ARG A 286 17.53 1.08 4.44
N ALA A 287 16.68 0.37 3.70
CA ALA A 287 17.00 -0.92 3.08
C ALA A 287 18.19 -0.82 2.11
N PHE A 288 18.34 0.29 1.41
CA PHE A 288 19.41 0.48 0.43
C PHE A 288 20.80 0.60 1.06
N LYS A 289 20.87 0.92 2.36
CA LYS A 289 22.14 0.94 3.10
C LYS A 289 22.69 -0.46 3.38
N GLU A 290 21.86 -1.50 3.28
CA GLU A 290 22.27 -2.90 3.47
C GLU A 290 22.95 -3.46 2.23
N ALA A 291 22.59 -2.98 1.03
CA ALA A 291 23.09 -3.44 -0.26
C ALA A 291 24.43 -2.77 -0.65
N LYS A 292 25.46 -2.95 0.18
CA LYS A 292 26.75 -2.23 0.11
C LYS A 292 27.58 -2.50 -1.15
N LYS A 293 27.34 -3.63 -1.83
CA LYS A 293 28.09 -4.03 -3.04
C LYS A 293 27.28 -3.85 -4.31
N ALA A 294 26.06 -3.33 -4.22
CA ALA A 294 25.19 -3.16 -5.37
C ALA A 294 25.84 -2.22 -6.42
N LYS A 295 25.94 -2.73 -7.63
CA LYS A 295 26.43 -2.00 -8.83
C LYS A 295 25.27 -1.50 -9.67
N ALA A 296 24.09 -2.12 -9.54
CA ALA A 296 22.86 -1.75 -10.24
C ALA A 296 21.62 -2.15 -9.44
N TYR A 297 20.51 -1.45 -9.66
CA TYR A 297 19.19 -1.81 -9.16
C TYR A 297 18.23 -2.04 -10.33
N LEU A 298 17.39 -3.05 -10.23
CA LEU A 298 16.35 -3.37 -11.20
C LEU A 298 14.99 -3.38 -10.51
N THR A 299 14.12 -2.41 -10.81
CA THR A 299 12.74 -2.48 -10.35
C THR A 299 11.96 -3.49 -11.18
N VAL A 300 11.10 -4.25 -10.52
CA VAL A 300 10.23 -5.24 -11.18
C VAL A 300 8.78 -4.94 -10.79
N GLU A 301 7.99 -4.50 -11.76
CA GLU A 301 6.63 -4.01 -11.53
C GLU A 301 5.70 -4.48 -12.65
N MET A 302 4.41 -4.64 -12.35
CA MET A 302 3.39 -4.92 -13.36
C MET A 302 2.86 -3.61 -13.98
N ASN A 303 3.78 -2.80 -14.51
CA ASN A 303 3.53 -1.61 -15.31
C ASN A 303 4.68 -1.42 -16.31
N ILE A 304 4.49 -0.60 -17.34
CA ILE A 304 5.47 -0.44 -18.43
C ILE A 304 6.53 0.63 -18.16
N LEU A 305 6.16 1.66 -17.39
CA LEU A 305 7.02 2.85 -17.26
C LEU A 305 7.99 2.77 -16.07
N GLY A 306 7.76 1.86 -15.12
CA GLY A 306 8.58 1.75 -13.92
C GLY A 306 8.31 2.90 -12.95
N GLN A 307 7.17 2.88 -12.27
CA GLN A 307 6.76 3.98 -11.38
C GLN A 307 7.59 4.06 -10.10
N MET A 308 8.06 2.93 -9.57
CA MET A 308 8.91 2.87 -8.37
C MET A 308 10.38 3.25 -8.67
N VAL A 309 10.78 3.31 -9.93
CA VAL A 309 12.15 3.70 -10.36
C VAL A 309 12.58 5.02 -9.74
N ASP A 310 11.66 5.98 -9.61
CA ASP A 310 11.97 7.30 -9.07
C ASP A 310 12.38 7.22 -7.60
N ASP A 311 11.67 6.44 -6.79
CA ASP A 311 11.98 6.26 -5.36
C ASP A 311 13.29 5.50 -5.15
N VAL A 312 13.59 4.51 -6.01
CA VAL A 312 14.88 3.81 -6.00
C VAL A 312 16.02 4.75 -6.39
N LYS A 313 15.84 5.58 -7.41
CA LYS A 313 16.84 6.62 -7.79
C LYS A 313 17.09 7.62 -6.67
N LEU A 314 16.03 8.09 -5.99
CA LEU A 314 16.16 8.98 -4.85
C LEU A 314 16.90 8.29 -3.70
N SER A 315 16.57 7.03 -3.39
CA SER A 315 17.18 6.25 -2.30
C SER A 315 18.67 5.96 -2.55
N THR A 316 19.10 5.89 -3.82
CA THR A 316 20.50 5.69 -4.22
C THR A 316 21.22 7.01 -4.53
N GLU A 317 20.55 8.15 -4.34
CA GLU A 317 21.08 9.49 -4.68
C GLU A 317 21.56 9.58 -6.14
N GLY A 318 21.00 8.75 -7.04
CA GLY A 318 21.41 8.66 -8.43
C GLY A 318 22.83 8.13 -8.66
N LYS A 319 23.50 7.60 -7.63
CA LYS A 319 24.90 7.15 -7.71
C LYS A 319 25.07 5.79 -8.39
N VAL A 320 24.00 5.03 -8.47
CA VAL A 320 24.00 3.66 -9.02
C VAL A 320 22.95 3.58 -10.11
N PRO A 321 23.22 2.91 -11.25
CA PRO A 321 22.24 2.72 -12.31
C PRO A 321 20.98 2.02 -11.80
N VAL A 322 19.83 2.54 -12.21
CA VAL A 322 18.50 1.97 -11.95
C VAL A 322 17.80 1.77 -13.28
N ASP A 323 17.37 0.56 -13.56
CA ASP A 323 16.57 0.21 -14.74
C ASP A 323 15.28 -0.49 -14.29
N HIS A 324 14.41 -0.79 -15.21
CA HIS A 324 13.09 -1.35 -14.98
C HIS A 324 12.86 -2.61 -15.83
N TYR A 325 12.21 -3.60 -15.24
CA TYR A 325 11.62 -4.72 -15.93
C TYR A 325 10.11 -4.73 -15.67
N GLY A 326 9.34 -4.38 -16.67
CA GLY A 326 7.90 -4.25 -16.59
C GLY A 326 7.17 -5.24 -17.47
N SER A 327 6.02 -5.68 -17.00
CA SER A 327 5.03 -6.41 -17.77
C SER A 327 3.62 -5.92 -17.45
N ILE A 328 2.69 -6.14 -18.35
CA ILE A 328 1.25 -5.97 -18.14
C ILE A 328 0.53 -7.20 -18.63
N TYR A 329 -0.64 -7.48 -18.09
CA TYR A 329 -1.46 -8.69 -18.32
C TYR A 329 -0.90 -9.96 -17.66
N GLU A 330 0.40 -10.11 -17.60
CA GLU A 330 1.06 -11.32 -17.08
C GLU A 330 1.98 -10.97 -15.92
N ILE A 331 2.07 -11.88 -14.97
CA ILE A 331 3.06 -11.78 -13.88
C ILE A 331 4.46 -11.84 -14.49
N PRO A 332 5.42 -10.98 -14.07
CA PRO A 332 6.77 -11.00 -14.61
C PRO A 332 7.41 -12.39 -14.58
N GLU A 333 8.07 -12.79 -15.67
CA GLU A 333 8.74 -14.11 -15.74
C GLU A 333 10.14 -14.06 -15.13
N THR A 334 10.46 -15.09 -14.37
CA THR A 334 11.76 -15.24 -13.66
C THR A 334 12.96 -15.18 -14.62
N GLU A 335 12.87 -15.85 -15.78
CA GLU A 335 13.92 -15.87 -16.79
C GLU A 335 14.17 -14.49 -17.39
N GLY A 336 13.12 -13.74 -17.68
CA GLY A 336 13.20 -12.38 -18.22
C GLY A 336 13.85 -11.42 -17.23
N ILE A 337 13.51 -11.52 -15.94
CA ILE A 337 14.13 -10.74 -14.86
C ILE A 337 15.62 -11.03 -14.78
N ILE A 338 16.03 -12.31 -14.78
CA ILE A 338 17.44 -12.71 -14.70
C ILE A 338 18.21 -12.24 -15.93
N ALA A 339 17.65 -12.38 -17.13
CA ALA A 339 18.27 -11.93 -18.38
C ALA A 339 18.52 -10.42 -18.38
N LYS A 340 17.53 -9.63 -17.97
CA LYS A 340 17.64 -8.17 -17.87
C LYS A 340 18.70 -7.77 -16.83
N ALA A 341 18.74 -8.44 -15.70
CA ALA A 341 19.75 -8.20 -14.66
C ALA A 341 21.18 -8.46 -15.16
N GLN A 342 21.39 -9.55 -15.91
CA GLN A 342 22.67 -9.87 -16.52
C GLN A 342 23.11 -8.83 -17.56
N GLU A 343 22.16 -8.36 -18.40
CA GLU A 343 22.41 -7.28 -19.36
C GLU A 343 22.93 -6.00 -18.65
N MET A 344 22.32 -5.63 -17.51
CA MET A 344 22.75 -4.47 -16.74
C MET A 344 24.15 -4.63 -16.19
N LEU A 345 24.49 -5.79 -15.59
CA LEU A 345 25.82 -6.06 -15.07
C LEU A 345 26.90 -6.06 -16.17
N ALA A 346 26.61 -6.58 -17.36
CA ALA A 346 27.53 -6.56 -18.50
C ALA A 346 27.82 -5.14 -18.98
N LYS A 347 26.83 -4.27 -19.04
CA LYS A 347 27.02 -2.84 -19.39
C LYS A 347 27.90 -2.11 -18.40
N GLU A 348 27.74 -2.35 -17.10
CA GLU A 348 28.57 -1.75 -16.05
C GLU A 348 30.02 -2.22 -16.13
N GLY A 349 30.29 -3.48 -16.46
CA GLY A 349 31.63 -4.00 -16.72
C GLY A 349 32.34 -3.28 -17.88
N SER A 350 31.63 -3.09 -19.00
CA SER A 350 32.18 -2.45 -20.19
C SER A 350 32.50 -0.94 -20.01
N VAL A 351 31.68 -0.23 -19.24
CA VAL A 351 31.90 1.19 -18.91
C VAL A 351 33.16 1.39 -18.05
N LYS A 352 33.42 0.48 -17.11
CA LYS A 352 34.63 0.55 -16.27
C LYS A 352 35.91 0.26 -17.07
N GLU A 353 35.88 -0.68 -18.00
CA GLU A 353 37.03 -0.96 -18.89
C GLU A 353 37.33 0.20 -19.82
N SER A 354 36.33 0.91 -20.34
CA SER A 354 36.52 2.08 -21.21
C SER A 354 37.06 3.31 -20.47
N ARG A 355 36.76 3.47 -19.17
CA ARG A 355 37.27 4.57 -18.35
C ARG A 355 38.63 4.28 -17.71
N GLY A 356 39.08 3.04 -17.72
CA GLY A 356 40.37 2.59 -17.18
C GLY A 356 41.51 2.50 -18.20
N ARG A 357 41.33 2.92 -19.47
CA ARG A 357 42.44 3.01 -20.42
C ARG A 357 43.01 4.44 -20.40
N PRO A 358 44.31 4.61 -20.06
CA PRO A 358 44.97 5.89 -19.99
C PRO A 358 45.09 6.55 -21.37
#